data_1a2cd8db668a11e30bfe56662223d0cf
#
_entry.id   1a2cd8db668a11e30bfe56662223d0cf
#
_cell.length_a   1.000
_cell.length_b   1.000
_cell.length_c   1.000
_cell.angle_alpha   90.00
_cell.angle_beta   90.00
_cell.angle_gamma   90.00
#
_symmetry.space_group_name_H-M   'P 1'
#
loop_
_entity.id
_entity.type
_entity.pdbx_description
1 polymer ?
#
loop_
_entity_poly.entity_id
_entity_poly.type
_entity_poly.pdbx_seq_one_letter_code
_entity_poly.pdbx_strand_id
1 'polypeptide(L)'
;MQVEANEISISCVIDGRADAPWVTFITGIANDTTMWDGQISELEDDFHILRVNSRGHGGTQATEGDYTFEMLIGDVLGVWDALGIQKSHLVGLGLGGSTAIGLAIDYSDRLLSLTPTACRAVMVPQLAAIWPGLVEMAKTGGMEAVAETTVQRWFTDDFKTANPDVLDSVRAQIVGTDPNGYFGCVAAFMSL
;
A
#
# COMPACT_ATOMS: atom_id res chain seq x y z
N MET A 1 14.42 3.22 4.65
CA MET A 1 15.06 4.47 4.18
C MET A 1 14.00 5.48 3.76
N GLN A 2 14.38 6.78 3.62
CA GLN A 2 13.50 7.80 3.05
C GLN A 2 14.01 8.18 1.66
N VAL A 3 13.08 8.37 0.71
CA VAL A 3 13.36 8.79 -0.66
C VAL A 3 12.51 10.04 -0.94
N GLU A 4 13.17 11.14 -1.31
CA GLU A 4 12.46 12.36 -1.75
C GLU A 4 11.98 12.16 -3.18
N ALA A 5 10.69 12.08 -3.38
CA ALA A 5 10.07 11.86 -4.68
C ALA A 5 8.65 12.46 -4.69
N ASN A 6 8.21 12.96 -5.86
CA ASN A 6 6.88 13.51 -6.06
C ASN A 6 6.44 14.50 -4.95
N GLU A 7 7.39 15.38 -4.56
CA GLU A 7 7.22 16.45 -3.56
C GLU A 7 6.98 16.01 -2.12
N ILE A 8 7.24 14.73 -1.80
CA ILE A 8 7.11 14.19 -0.44
C ILE A 8 8.29 13.27 -0.10
N SER A 9 8.48 13.02 1.20
CA SER A 9 9.40 12.01 1.71
C SER A 9 8.70 10.65 1.80
N ILE A 10 9.16 9.67 1.01
CA ILE A 10 8.56 8.34 0.88
C ILE A 10 9.40 7.31 1.62
N SER A 11 8.76 6.61 2.57
CA SER A 11 9.40 5.52 3.32
C SER A 11 9.42 4.25 2.50
N CYS A 12 10.62 3.69 2.33
CA CYS A 12 10.85 2.46 1.58
C CYS A 12 11.77 1.51 2.36
N VAL A 13 11.69 0.23 2.01
CA VAL A 13 12.64 -0.80 2.45
C VAL A 13 13.23 -1.47 1.21
N ILE A 14 14.55 -1.71 1.22
CA ILE A 14 15.24 -2.46 0.17
C ILE A 14 15.80 -3.72 0.79
N ASP A 15 15.53 -4.86 0.17
CA ASP A 15 15.96 -6.20 0.58
C ASP A 15 16.54 -6.94 -0.61
N GLY A 16 17.09 -8.14 -0.37
CA GLY A 16 17.54 -9.07 -1.40
C GLY A 16 18.83 -8.68 -2.12
N ARG A 17 19.03 -9.26 -3.30
CA ARG A 17 20.29 -9.18 -4.04
C ARG A 17 20.36 -7.95 -4.94
N ALA A 18 21.38 -7.11 -4.74
CA ALA A 18 21.57 -5.86 -5.50
C ALA A 18 21.85 -6.05 -7.00
N ASP A 19 22.27 -7.24 -7.45
CA ASP A 19 22.58 -7.58 -8.84
C ASP A 19 21.47 -8.33 -9.57
N ALA A 20 20.33 -8.55 -8.88
CA ALA A 20 19.18 -9.28 -9.40
C ALA A 20 18.12 -8.33 -10.01
N PRO A 21 17.14 -8.87 -10.78
CA PRO A 21 16.01 -8.07 -11.27
C PRO A 21 15.21 -7.47 -10.12
N TRP A 22 14.69 -6.26 -10.34
CA TRP A 22 13.86 -5.59 -9.36
C TRP A 22 12.46 -6.19 -9.26
N VAL A 23 11.98 -6.34 -8.02
CA VAL A 23 10.56 -6.51 -7.71
C VAL A 23 10.13 -5.43 -6.73
N THR A 24 9.06 -4.72 -7.05
CA THR A 24 8.49 -3.65 -6.22
C THR A 24 7.17 -4.10 -5.63
N PHE A 25 7.04 -3.96 -4.31
CA PHE A 25 5.81 -4.22 -3.56
C PHE A 25 5.17 -2.91 -3.11
N ILE A 26 3.88 -2.71 -3.44
CA ILE A 26 3.08 -1.57 -3.00
C ILE A 26 2.08 -2.05 -1.96
N THR A 27 2.03 -1.36 -0.81
CA THR A 27 1.16 -1.70 0.32
C THR A 27 -0.32 -1.43 0.03
N GLY A 28 -1.20 -2.12 0.75
CA GLY A 28 -2.63 -1.82 0.81
C GLY A 28 -2.92 -0.58 1.66
N ILE A 29 -4.19 -0.12 1.64
CA ILE A 29 -4.63 0.95 2.53
C ILE A 29 -4.56 0.49 3.99
N ALA A 30 -4.10 1.37 4.86
CA ALA A 30 -3.90 1.12 6.29
C ALA A 30 -2.92 -0.04 6.60
N ASN A 31 -1.99 -0.31 5.69
CA ASN A 31 -0.87 -1.24 5.88
C ASN A 31 0.47 -0.52 5.71
N ASP A 32 1.53 -1.13 6.22
CA ASP A 32 2.90 -0.74 5.94
C ASP A 32 3.69 -1.90 5.28
N THR A 33 4.97 -1.65 4.99
CA THR A 33 5.83 -2.60 4.28
C THR A 33 6.01 -3.94 5.01
N THR A 34 5.73 -4.03 6.31
CA THR A 34 5.86 -5.28 7.08
C THR A 34 4.82 -6.32 6.69
N MET A 35 3.71 -5.89 6.05
CA MET A 35 2.73 -6.84 5.48
C MET A 35 3.33 -7.82 4.48
N TRP A 36 4.49 -7.49 3.90
CA TRP A 36 5.19 -8.30 2.89
C TRP A 36 6.31 -9.18 3.47
N ASP A 37 6.58 -9.13 4.80
CA ASP A 37 7.72 -9.84 5.41
C ASP A 37 7.70 -11.34 5.10
N GLY A 38 6.52 -11.95 5.06
CA GLY A 38 6.37 -13.37 4.73
C GLY A 38 6.74 -13.75 3.29
N GLN A 39 6.76 -12.80 2.36
CA GLN A 39 7.14 -13.02 0.96
C GLN A 39 8.63 -12.76 0.72
N ILE A 40 9.25 -11.95 1.57
CA ILE A 40 10.64 -11.50 1.34
C ILE A 40 11.61 -12.67 1.44
N SER A 41 11.50 -13.50 2.47
CA SER A 41 12.37 -14.67 2.68
C SER A 41 12.35 -15.69 1.53
N GLU A 42 11.28 -15.72 0.74
CA GLU A 42 11.14 -16.61 -0.41
C GLU A 42 11.69 -16.02 -1.70
N LEU A 43 11.99 -14.71 -1.72
CA LEU A 43 12.33 -13.97 -2.92
C LEU A 43 13.71 -13.29 -2.85
N GLU A 44 14.27 -13.08 -1.67
CA GLU A 44 15.48 -12.27 -1.46
C GLU A 44 16.75 -12.85 -2.11
N ASP A 45 16.77 -14.16 -2.37
CA ASP A 45 17.88 -14.82 -3.06
C ASP A 45 17.86 -14.60 -4.59
N ASP A 46 16.69 -14.30 -5.16
CA ASP A 46 16.48 -14.22 -6.61
C ASP A 46 16.21 -12.78 -7.11
N PHE A 47 15.82 -11.86 -6.22
CA PHE A 47 15.39 -10.51 -6.58
C PHE A 47 16.07 -9.41 -5.75
N HIS A 48 16.20 -8.23 -6.36
CA HIS A 48 16.41 -6.98 -5.64
C HIS A 48 15.03 -6.40 -5.31
N ILE A 49 14.67 -6.30 -4.04
CA ILE A 49 13.31 -6.06 -3.59
C ILE A 49 13.17 -4.63 -3.11
N LEU A 50 12.17 -3.92 -3.62
CA LEU A 50 11.74 -2.62 -3.12
C LEU A 50 10.34 -2.75 -2.53
N ARG A 51 10.17 -2.35 -1.26
CA ARG A 51 8.86 -2.23 -0.61
C ARG A 51 8.55 -0.76 -0.37
N VAL A 52 7.42 -0.27 -0.88
CA VAL A 52 7.02 1.14 -0.84
C VAL A 52 5.79 1.32 0.03
N ASN A 53 5.87 2.23 1.00
CA ASN A 53 4.70 2.67 1.77
C ASN A 53 3.96 3.77 1.01
N SER A 54 2.65 3.65 0.92
CA SER A 54 1.78 4.68 0.36
C SER A 54 1.78 5.94 1.22
N ARG A 55 1.35 7.09 0.68
CA ARG A 55 1.23 8.37 1.39
C ARG A 55 0.50 8.21 2.72
N GLY A 56 1.08 8.75 3.82
CA GLY A 56 0.54 8.68 5.16
C GLY A 56 0.62 7.31 5.84
N HIS A 57 1.32 6.34 5.24
CA HIS A 57 1.47 4.99 5.76
C HIS A 57 2.95 4.70 6.05
N GLY A 58 3.23 3.91 7.08
CA GLY A 58 4.55 3.34 7.37
C GLY A 58 5.72 4.35 7.40
N GLY A 59 5.45 5.62 7.78
CA GLY A 59 6.45 6.69 7.82
C GLY A 59 6.62 7.47 6.52
N THR A 60 5.81 7.20 5.47
CA THR A 60 5.70 8.10 4.31
C THR A 60 4.91 9.35 4.70
N GLN A 61 5.38 10.50 4.27
CA GLN A 61 4.74 11.79 4.53
C GLN A 61 3.29 11.78 4.05
N ALA A 62 2.37 12.25 4.90
CA ALA A 62 1.00 12.55 4.51
C ALA A 62 0.92 13.98 3.95
N THR A 63 -0.01 14.21 3.03
CA THR A 63 -0.41 15.54 2.58
C THR A 63 -1.89 15.73 2.86
N GLU A 64 -2.33 16.98 2.94
CA GLU A 64 -3.75 17.29 3.09
C GLU A 64 -4.51 17.11 1.77
N GLY A 65 -5.81 16.81 1.86
CA GLY A 65 -6.72 16.73 0.73
C GLY A 65 -6.89 15.35 0.13
N ASP A 66 -7.71 15.29 -0.91
CA ASP A 66 -8.01 14.05 -1.62
C ASP A 66 -6.81 13.63 -2.48
N TYR A 67 -6.43 12.35 -2.44
CA TYR A 67 -5.42 11.83 -3.35
C TYR A 67 -6.06 11.31 -4.62
N THR A 68 -5.24 11.22 -5.66
CA THR A 68 -5.63 10.62 -6.95
C THR A 68 -4.71 9.45 -7.29
N PHE A 69 -5.12 8.59 -8.23
CA PHE A 69 -4.24 7.52 -8.69
C PHE A 69 -3.00 8.06 -9.41
N GLU A 70 -3.11 9.19 -10.10
CA GLU A 70 -1.96 9.86 -10.72
C GLU A 70 -0.92 10.24 -9.67
N MET A 71 -1.35 10.76 -8.49
CA MET A 71 -0.43 11.05 -7.38
C MET A 71 0.23 9.78 -6.86
N LEU A 72 -0.54 8.71 -6.61
CA LEU A 72 -0.02 7.44 -6.08
C LEU A 72 0.91 6.73 -7.08
N ILE A 73 0.61 6.79 -8.38
CA ILE A 73 1.48 6.28 -9.45
C ILE A 73 2.76 7.13 -9.52
N GLY A 74 2.63 8.45 -9.44
CA GLY A 74 3.76 9.39 -9.43
C GLY A 74 4.71 9.13 -8.25
N ASP A 75 4.20 8.74 -7.08
CA ASP A 75 5.02 8.36 -5.93
C ASP A 75 5.90 7.14 -6.24
N VAL A 76 5.33 6.09 -6.81
CA VAL A 76 6.07 4.87 -7.16
C VAL A 76 7.12 5.14 -8.24
N LEU A 77 6.73 5.86 -9.30
CA LEU A 77 7.64 6.23 -10.40
C LEU A 77 8.76 7.14 -9.89
N GLY A 78 8.46 8.10 -9.04
CA GLY A 78 9.44 8.99 -8.45
C GLY A 78 10.47 8.25 -7.59
N VAL A 79 10.03 7.26 -6.80
CA VAL A 79 10.95 6.37 -6.08
C VAL A 79 11.80 5.56 -7.05
N TRP A 80 11.22 4.99 -8.11
CA TRP A 80 11.98 4.24 -9.12
C TRP A 80 13.02 5.11 -9.79
N ASP A 81 12.68 6.33 -10.17
CA ASP A 81 13.60 7.26 -10.82
C ASP A 81 14.73 7.68 -9.88
N ALA A 82 14.42 7.98 -8.61
CA ALA A 82 15.43 8.31 -7.59
C ALA A 82 16.42 7.16 -7.30
N LEU A 83 15.95 5.92 -7.39
CA LEU A 83 16.75 4.71 -7.18
C LEU A 83 17.38 4.17 -8.49
N GLY A 84 17.13 4.79 -9.64
CA GLY A 84 17.64 4.35 -10.94
C GLY A 84 16.98 3.08 -11.48
N ILE A 85 15.79 2.73 -10.98
CA ILE A 85 15.04 1.54 -11.39
C ILE A 85 14.37 1.82 -12.74
N GLN A 86 14.89 1.23 -13.80
CA GLN A 86 14.34 1.41 -15.15
C GLN A 86 13.08 0.55 -15.37
N LYS A 87 13.12 -0.70 -14.88
CA LYS A 87 12.01 -1.66 -14.95
C LYS A 87 11.95 -2.50 -13.68
N SER A 88 10.74 -2.90 -13.29
CA SER A 88 10.52 -3.77 -12.15
C SER A 88 9.36 -4.76 -12.41
N HIS A 89 9.41 -5.93 -11.78
CA HIS A 89 8.20 -6.69 -11.49
C HIS A 89 7.39 -5.89 -10.48
N LEU A 90 6.09 -5.78 -10.65
CA LEU A 90 5.24 -4.95 -9.78
C LEU A 90 4.16 -5.79 -9.11
N VAL A 91 4.15 -5.77 -7.79
CA VAL A 91 3.18 -6.47 -6.94
C VAL A 91 2.46 -5.43 -6.09
N GLY A 92 1.14 -5.49 -6.04
CA GLY A 92 0.37 -4.56 -5.21
C GLY A 92 -0.86 -5.22 -4.60
N LEU A 93 -1.23 -4.81 -3.37
CA LEU A 93 -2.41 -5.31 -2.68
C LEU A 93 -3.43 -4.18 -2.49
N GLY A 94 -4.69 -4.47 -2.75
CA GLY A 94 -5.80 -3.53 -2.51
C GLY A 94 -5.58 -2.20 -3.24
N LEU A 95 -5.41 -1.09 -2.50
CA LEU A 95 -5.08 0.23 -3.08
C LEU A 95 -3.79 0.17 -3.91
N GLY A 96 -2.74 -0.46 -3.38
CA GLY A 96 -1.48 -0.65 -4.10
C GLY A 96 -1.64 -1.49 -5.36
N GLY A 97 -2.56 -2.48 -5.35
CA GLY A 97 -2.91 -3.26 -6.54
C GLY A 97 -3.62 -2.43 -7.60
N SER A 98 -4.55 -1.55 -7.20
CA SER A 98 -5.21 -0.61 -8.11
C SER A 98 -4.22 0.42 -8.68
N THR A 99 -3.30 0.94 -7.85
CA THR A 99 -2.19 1.81 -8.29
C THR A 99 -1.31 1.09 -9.31
N ALA A 100 -0.99 -0.18 -9.07
CA ALA A 100 -0.18 -0.99 -9.97
C ALA A 100 -0.88 -1.23 -11.33
N ILE A 101 -2.20 -1.40 -11.34
CA ILE A 101 -3.00 -1.50 -12.59
C ILE A 101 -2.91 -0.17 -13.36
N GLY A 102 -3.11 0.98 -12.70
CA GLY A 102 -3.00 2.29 -13.34
C GLY A 102 -1.59 2.52 -13.92
N LEU A 103 -0.55 2.20 -13.16
CA LEU A 103 0.83 2.28 -13.65
C LEU A 103 1.05 1.39 -14.89
N ALA A 104 0.47 0.18 -14.91
CA ALA A 104 0.59 -0.72 -16.05
C ALA A 104 -0.13 -0.20 -17.32
N ILE A 105 -1.20 0.58 -17.18
CA ILE A 105 -1.92 1.16 -18.31
C ILE A 105 -1.07 2.26 -18.96
N ASP A 106 -0.49 3.16 -18.16
CA ASP A 106 0.16 4.36 -18.67
C ASP A 106 1.68 4.20 -18.87
N TYR A 107 2.32 3.26 -18.15
CA TYR A 107 3.77 3.06 -18.10
C TYR A 107 4.16 1.58 -18.24
N SER A 108 3.52 0.84 -19.15
CA SER A 108 3.76 -0.59 -19.36
C SER A 108 5.21 -0.91 -19.73
N ASP A 109 5.93 0.02 -20.34
CA ASP A 109 7.34 -0.10 -20.68
C ASP A 109 8.27 -0.12 -19.45
N ARG A 110 7.80 0.33 -18.29
CA ARG A 110 8.50 0.29 -17.00
C ARG A 110 8.29 -1.05 -16.26
N LEU A 111 7.47 -1.97 -16.79
CA LEU A 111 7.14 -3.23 -16.13
C LEU A 111 7.87 -4.42 -16.76
N LEU A 112 8.32 -5.34 -15.90
CA LEU A 112 8.72 -6.70 -16.27
C LEU A 112 7.52 -7.66 -16.16
N SER A 113 6.70 -7.50 -15.14
CA SER A 113 5.41 -8.18 -14.96
C SER A 113 4.53 -7.42 -13.97
N LEU A 114 3.25 -7.79 -13.90
CA LEU A 114 2.27 -7.22 -12.98
C LEU A 114 1.55 -8.32 -12.20
N THR A 115 1.49 -8.18 -10.87
CA THR A 115 0.74 -9.07 -9.96
C THR A 115 -0.16 -8.22 -9.05
N PRO A 116 -1.34 -7.80 -9.51
CA PRO A 116 -2.30 -7.07 -8.69
C PRO A 116 -3.11 -8.07 -7.86
N THR A 117 -3.19 -7.86 -6.53
CA THR A 117 -3.88 -8.78 -5.63
C THR A 117 -4.98 -8.06 -4.84
N ALA A 118 -6.11 -8.73 -4.62
CA ALA A 118 -7.24 -8.24 -3.84
C ALA A 118 -7.64 -6.78 -4.16
N CYS A 119 -7.54 -6.37 -5.42
CA CYS A 119 -7.71 -5.01 -5.89
C CYS A 119 -8.83 -4.89 -6.93
N ARG A 120 -9.05 -3.67 -7.43
CA ARG A 120 -10.07 -3.37 -8.43
C ARG A 120 -9.58 -2.34 -9.43
N ALA A 121 -10.13 -2.42 -10.65
CA ALA A 121 -9.98 -1.39 -11.66
C ALA A 121 -11.21 -0.45 -11.73
N VAL A 122 -12.32 -0.83 -11.07
CA VAL A 122 -13.56 -0.05 -11.03
C VAL A 122 -14.20 -0.21 -9.64
N MET A 123 -14.62 0.88 -9.03
CA MET A 123 -15.37 0.85 -7.78
C MET A 123 -16.80 0.38 -8.02
N VAL A 124 -17.26 -0.60 -7.24
CA VAL A 124 -18.63 -1.09 -7.29
C VAL A 124 -19.44 -0.50 -6.13
N PRO A 125 -20.76 -0.19 -6.33
CA PRO A 125 -21.59 0.51 -5.34
C PRO A 125 -21.60 -0.15 -3.94
N GLN A 126 -21.58 -1.48 -3.89
CA GLN A 126 -21.63 -2.23 -2.64
C GLN A 126 -20.36 -2.01 -1.78
N LEU A 127 -19.22 -1.81 -2.40
CA LEU A 127 -17.98 -1.50 -1.68
C LEU A 127 -17.83 0.00 -1.42
N ALA A 128 -18.24 0.84 -2.37
CA ALA A 128 -18.27 2.28 -2.16
C ALA A 128 -19.06 2.66 -0.89
N ALA A 129 -20.17 1.95 -0.62
CA ALA A 129 -21.02 2.19 0.55
C ALA A 129 -20.33 1.96 1.91
N ILE A 130 -19.21 1.24 1.96
CA ILE A 130 -18.47 0.95 3.22
C ILE A 130 -17.61 2.14 3.66
N TRP A 131 -16.98 2.84 2.72
CA TRP A 131 -15.94 3.81 2.99
C TRP A 131 -16.39 5.04 3.78
N PRO A 132 -17.57 5.65 3.51
CA PRO A 132 -18.03 6.78 4.31
C PRO A 132 -18.15 6.46 5.81
N GLY A 133 -18.62 5.26 6.15
CA GLY A 133 -18.71 4.81 7.55
C GLY A 133 -17.33 4.64 8.20
N LEU A 134 -16.35 4.13 7.48
CA LEU A 134 -14.97 3.99 7.99
C LEU A 134 -14.28 5.35 8.14
N VAL A 135 -14.51 6.28 7.21
CA VAL A 135 -14.00 7.66 7.32
C VAL A 135 -14.61 8.38 8.54
N GLU A 136 -15.92 8.26 8.75
CA GLU A 136 -16.58 8.85 9.93
C GLU A 136 -16.08 8.21 11.23
N MET A 137 -15.88 6.90 11.23
CA MET A 137 -15.28 6.19 12.37
C MET A 137 -13.86 6.70 12.69
N ALA A 138 -13.03 6.90 11.67
CA ALA A 138 -11.70 7.47 11.84
C ALA A 138 -11.74 8.90 12.39
N LYS A 139 -12.69 9.72 11.94
CA LYS A 139 -12.86 11.12 12.43
C LYS A 139 -13.32 11.21 13.87
N THR A 140 -14.16 10.27 14.32
CA THR A 140 -14.78 10.34 15.65
C THR A 140 -14.06 9.48 16.70
N GLY A 141 -13.50 8.35 16.30
CA GLY A 141 -12.87 7.37 17.19
C GLY A 141 -11.40 7.09 16.90
N GLY A 142 -10.78 7.85 15.95
CA GLY A 142 -9.38 7.64 15.57
C GLY A 142 -9.16 6.38 14.75
N MET A 143 -7.89 6.14 14.41
CA MET A 143 -7.49 4.94 13.66
C MET A 143 -7.64 3.66 14.49
N GLU A 144 -7.70 3.76 15.82
CA GLU A 144 -7.98 2.64 16.73
C GLU A 144 -9.36 2.02 16.46
N ALA A 145 -10.40 2.84 16.27
CA ALA A 145 -11.73 2.37 15.96
C ALA A 145 -11.77 1.69 14.57
N VAL A 146 -11.06 2.25 13.59
CA VAL A 146 -10.89 1.66 12.27
C VAL A 146 -10.17 0.32 12.34
N ALA A 147 -9.12 0.21 13.15
CA ALA A 147 -8.32 -1.00 13.31
C ALA A 147 -9.17 -2.19 13.77
N GLU A 148 -9.96 -2.00 14.81
CA GLU A 148 -10.79 -3.09 15.35
C GLU A 148 -11.79 -3.59 14.31
N THR A 149 -12.53 -2.69 13.67
CA THR A 149 -13.50 -3.05 12.62
C THR A 149 -12.83 -3.71 11.41
N THR A 150 -11.64 -3.24 11.03
CA THR A 150 -10.92 -3.72 9.86
C THR A 150 -10.37 -5.13 10.08
N VAL A 151 -9.76 -5.41 11.24
CA VAL A 151 -9.24 -6.73 11.59
C VAL A 151 -10.37 -7.77 11.60
N GLN A 152 -11.56 -7.42 12.12
CA GLN A 152 -12.71 -8.33 12.09
C GLN A 152 -13.15 -8.69 10.68
N ARG A 153 -13.01 -7.78 9.73
CA ARG A 153 -13.42 -7.96 8.33
C ARG A 153 -12.38 -8.67 7.46
N TRP A 154 -11.08 -8.47 7.74
CA TRP A 154 -10.00 -8.99 6.88
C TRP A 154 -9.69 -10.46 7.11
N PHE A 155 -9.93 -10.98 8.32
CA PHE A 155 -9.53 -12.32 8.71
C PHE A 155 -10.71 -13.20 9.08
N THR A 156 -10.61 -14.49 8.79
CA THR A 156 -11.59 -15.49 9.24
C THR A 156 -11.50 -15.71 10.75
N ASP A 157 -12.58 -16.19 11.37
CA ASP A 157 -12.60 -16.44 12.82
C ASP A 157 -11.56 -17.47 13.25
N ASP A 158 -11.35 -18.53 12.45
CA ASP A 158 -10.33 -19.54 12.71
C ASP A 158 -8.93 -18.92 12.68
N PHE A 159 -8.63 -18.07 11.68
CA PHE A 159 -7.34 -17.38 11.60
C PHE A 159 -7.11 -16.45 12.79
N LYS A 160 -8.11 -15.67 13.17
CA LYS A 160 -8.04 -14.76 14.32
C LYS A 160 -7.74 -15.49 15.61
N THR A 161 -8.36 -16.65 15.80
CA THR A 161 -8.16 -17.49 16.99
C THR A 161 -6.75 -18.08 17.02
N ALA A 162 -6.23 -18.51 15.87
CA ALA A 162 -4.94 -19.20 15.77
C ALA A 162 -3.74 -18.23 15.77
N ASN A 163 -3.93 -16.95 15.40
CA ASN A 163 -2.83 -16.01 15.14
C ASN A 163 -3.03 -14.64 15.83
N PRO A 164 -3.19 -14.57 17.15
CA PRO A 164 -3.44 -13.29 17.85
C PRO A 164 -2.31 -12.27 17.65
N ASP A 165 -1.04 -12.72 17.63
CA ASP A 165 0.12 -11.83 17.46
C ASP A 165 0.13 -11.15 16.08
N VAL A 166 -0.33 -11.87 15.02
CA VAL A 166 -0.47 -11.29 13.68
C VAL A 166 -1.54 -10.20 13.68
N LEU A 167 -2.66 -10.44 14.39
CA LEU A 167 -3.73 -9.44 14.51
C LEU A 167 -3.26 -8.18 15.24
N ASP A 168 -2.46 -8.33 16.30
CA ASP A 168 -1.90 -7.21 17.04
C ASP A 168 -0.94 -6.40 16.17
N SER A 169 -0.11 -7.07 15.37
CA SER A 169 0.75 -6.41 14.37
C SER A 169 -0.07 -5.63 13.34
N VAL A 170 -1.12 -6.22 12.78
CA VAL A 170 -1.99 -5.54 11.81
C VAL A 170 -2.74 -4.37 12.45
N ARG A 171 -3.22 -4.50 13.69
CA ARG A 171 -3.81 -3.37 14.43
C ARG A 171 -2.81 -2.22 14.57
N ALA A 172 -1.56 -2.53 14.92
CA ALA A 172 -0.52 -1.52 15.06
C ALA A 172 -0.23 -0.78 13.75
N GLN A 173 -0.20 -1.48 12.62
CA GLN A 173 -0.05 -0.86 11.29
C GLN A 173 -1.20 0.11 10.99
N ILE A 174 -2.45 -0.32 11.22
CA ILE A 174 -3.63 0.52 10.99
C ILE A 174 -3.61 1.77 11.88
N VAL A 175 -3.33 1.60 13.18
CA VAL A 175 -3.23 2.70 14.15
C VAL A 175 -2.10 3.67 13.79
N GLY A 176 -0.98 3.16 13.27
CA GLY A 176 0.15 3.96 12.83
C GLY A 176 -0.06 4.73 11.51
N THR A 177 -1.20 4.55 10.84
CA THR A 177 -1.53 5.29 9.62
C THR A 177 -1.96 6.71 9.96
N ASP A 178 -1.38 7.72 9.26
CA ASP A 178 -1.81 9.11 9.40
C ASP A 178 -3.27 9.26 8.91
N PRO A 179 -4.17 9.87 9.68
CA PRO A 179 -5.56 10.04 9.27
C PRO A 179 -5.74 10.79 7.95
N ASN A 180 -4.92 11.83 7.67
CA ASN A 180 -4.98 12.54 6.39
C ASN A 180 -4.58 11.62 5.23
N GLY A 181 -3.52 10.80 5.43
CA GLY A 181 -3.12 9.77 4.47
C GLY A 181 -4.23 8.74 4.23
N TYR A 182 -4.88 8.30 5.31
CA TYR A 182 -6.02 7.39 5.19
C TYR A 182 -7.18 8.01 4.39
N PHE A 183 -7.59 9.24 4.71
CA PHE A 183 -8.68 9.93 4.01
C PHE A 183 -8.35 10.18 2.54
N GLY A 184 -7.14 10.67 2.24
CA GLY A 184 -6.68 10.89 0.87
C GLY A 184 -6.67 9.60 0.06
N CYS A 185 -6.18 8.50 0.62
CA CYS A 185 -6.20 7.18 -0.02
C CYS A 185 -7.62 6.63 -0.24
N VAL A 186 -8.53 6.86 0.71
CA VAL A 186 -9.96 6.50 0.53
C VAL A 186 -10.56 7.30 -0.62
N ALA A 187 -10.27 8.60 -0.75
CA ALA A 187 -10.74 9.42 -1.86
C ALA A 187 -10.25 8.88 -3.21
N ALA A 188 -8.96 8.56 -3.33
CA ALA A 188 -8.42 7.92 -4.53
C ALA A 188 -9.15 6.60 -4.83
N PHE A 189 -9.35 5.75 -3.83
CA PHE A 189 -10.00 4.46 -4.01
C PHE A 189 -11.47 4.59 -4.44
N MET A 190 -12.16 5.61 -3.95
CA MET A 190 -13.55 5.90 -4.33
C MET A 190 -13.69 6.46 -5.75
N SER A 191 -12.61 6.93 -6.37
CA SER A 191 -12.61 7.48 -7.74
C SER A 191 -12.45 6.42 -8.85
N LEU A 192 -12.30 5.15 -8.51
CA LEU A 192 -12.17 4.02 -9.46
C LEU A 192 -13.39 3.81 -10.35
#